data_23cfbca7aef4ed4bcbb975a089cab4c2
#
_entry.id   23cfbca7aef4ed4bcbb975a089cab4c2
#
_cell.length_a   1.000
_cell.length_b   1.000
_cell.length_c   1.000
_cell.angle_alpha   90.00
_cell.angle_beta   90.00
_cell.angle_gamma   90.00
#
_symmetry.space_group_name_H-M   'P 1'
#
loop_
_entity.id
_entity.type
_entity.pdbx_description
1 polymer ?
#
loop_
_entity_poly.entity_id
_entity_poly.type
_entity_poly.pdbx_seq_one_letter_code
_entity_poly.pdbx_strand_id
1 'polypeptide(L)'
;MLQEICSNLHKLLSTAVSDCRSESIALSGGLDSSILASCLNNKKINAFTTIAKDFASTDLEYSKLVAKQIGLPLEIQIVSIEQLLSAVDKTIKILKVFNPIEIRNAIVMYLTISMVKERGFSSIITGDGADELFAGYNFFKKMTPVELQKDLERIWKVMHFPTKIIGESIGVDVEMPFLNDSVVEYAKSIPADLKVHEEKGRKFGKWILRKSFEGMLSAEIVWREKSAMQDGSGTAGLTSFFGSNISDVVFKDKLSLYLETEKVRLGTKEALYYYEIYRKYYDSPAFLGVSKPRCPECNGIIQIDSHFCRMCGSFPI
;
A
#
# COMPACT_ATOMS: atom_id res chain seq x y z
N MET A 1 7.50 18.13 -25.70
CA MET A 1 6.49 17.95 -24.60
C MET A 1 6.62 16.61 -23.88
N LEU A 2 6.32 15.44 -24.49
CA LEU A 2 6.39 14.14 -23.78
C LEU A 2 7.80 13.83 -23.22
N GLN A 3 8.83 13.94 -24.04
CA GLN A 3 10.22 13.73 -23.64
C GLN A 3 10.65 14.67 -22.50
N GLU A 4 10.20 15.91 -22.53
CA GLU A 4 10.45 16.90 -21.47
C GLU A 4 9.78 16.49 -20.15
N ILE A 5 8.52 16.06 -20.21
CA ILE A 5 7.82 15.55 -19.02
C ILE A 5 8.57 14.35 -18.43
N CYS A 6 8.98 13.39 -19.25
CA CYS A 6 9.75 12.23 -18.82
C CYS A 6 11.09 12.64 -18.17
N SER A 7 11.83 13.56 -18.80
CA SER A 7 13.11 14.06 -18.28
C SER A 7 12.95 14.77 -16.94
N ASN A 8 11.91 15.62 -16.83
CA ASN A 8 11.61 16.32 -15.57
C ASN A 8 11.22 15.36 -14.44
N LEU A 9 10.36 14.36 -14.72
CA LEU A 9 10.01 13.34 -13.74
C LEU A 9 11.24 12.56 -13.25
N HIS A 10 12.08 12.13 -14.20
CA HIS A 10 13.32 11.43 -13.84
C HIS A 10 14.21 12.30 -12.96
N LYS A 11 14.42 13.56 -13.31
CA LYS A 11 15.24 14.51 -12.54
C LYS A 11 14.67 14.74 -11.14
N LEU A 12 13.36 15.00 -11.04
CA LEU A 12 12.72 15.26 -9.75
C LEU A 12 12.76 14.04 -8.82
N LEU A 13 12.48 12.84 -9.33
CA LEU A 13 12.55 11.60 -8.54
C LEU A 13 14.01 11.28 -8.16
N SER A 14 14.96 11.46 -9.05
CA SER A 14 16.39 11.28 -8.74
C SER A 14 16.85 12.25 -7.65
N THR A 15 16.40 13.50 -7.69
CA THR A 15 16.69 14.49 -6.63
C THR A 15 16.04 14.07 -5.32
N ALA A 16 14.74 13.74 -5.32
CA ALA A 16 14.02 13.34 -4.11
C ALA A 16 14.63 12.10 -3.44
N VAL A 17 15.12 11.13 -4.24
CA VAL A 17 15.86 9.95 -3.72
C VAL A 17 17.24 10.34 -3.22
N SER A 18 17.92 11.28 -3.89
CA SER A 18 19.24 11.77 -3.44
C SER A 18 19.17 12.48 -2.11
N ASP A 19 18.07 13.17 -1.83
CA ASP A 19 17.85 13.89 -0.57
C ASP A 19 17.53 12.95 0.60
N CYS A 20 17.13 11.71 0.34
CA CYS A 20 16.91 10.70 1.38
C CYS A 20 18.22 10.36 2.09
N ARG A 21 18.14 10.17 3.40
CA ARG A 21 19.28 9.78 4.25
C ARG A 21 19.35 8.29 4.52
N SER A 22 18.30 7.57 4.16
CA SER A 22 18.18 6.14 4.43
C SER A 22 19.22 5.31 3.70
N GLU A 23 19.70 4.27 4.37
CA GLU A 23 20.55 3.20 3.81
C GLU A 23 19.75 1.92 3.54
N SER A 24 18.42 1.99 3.59
CA SER A 24 17.53 0.87 3.31
C SER A 24 16.35 1.28 2.42
N ILE A 25 15.87 0.33 1.60
CA ILE A 25 14.71 0.50 0.71
C ILE A 25 13.80 -0.72 0.74
N ALA A 26 12.48 -0.50 0.79
CA ALA A 26 11.49 -1.55 0.58
C ALA A 26 11.40 -1.86 -0.92
N LEU A 27 11.74 -3.09 -1.33
CA LEU A 27 11.83 -3.50 -2.73
C LEU A 27 10.91 -4.67 -3.04
N SER A 28 9.69 -4.41 -3.50
CA SER A 28 8.74 -5.45 -3.93
C SER A 28 8.96 -5.92 -5.39
N GLY A 29 9.79 -5.22 -6.15
CA GLY A 29 9.89 -5.42 -7.61
C GLY A 29 8.67 -4.91 -8.38
N GLY A 30 7.74 -4.20 -7.73
CA GLY A 30 6.72 -3.37 -8.37
C GLY A 30 7.35 -2.12 -9.00
N LEU A 31 6.61 -1.48 -9.92
CA LEU A 31 7.11 -0.32 -10.68
C LEU A 31 7.68 0.77 -9.76
N ASP A 32 6.96 1.13 -8.70
CA ASP A 32 7.30 2.26 -7.84
C ASP A 32 8.62 2.05 -7.08
N SER A 33 8.74 0.92 -6.39
CA SER A 33 9.97 0.58 -5.68
C SER A 33 11.15 0.38 -6.63
N SER A 34 10.89 -0.12 -7.84
CA SER A 34 11.94 -0.30 -8.86
C SER A 34 12.43 1.03 -9.44
N ILE A 35 11.52 1.99 -9.64
CA ILE A 35 11.87 3.36 -10.05
C ILE A 35 12.75 4.01 -9.00
N LEU A 36 12.35 3.98 -7.72
CA LEU A 36 13.15 4.56 -6.65
C LEU A 36 14.52 3.87 -6.54
N ALA A 37 14.56 2.55 -6.65
CA ALA A 37 15.82 1.80 -6.65
C ALA A 37 16.73 2.20 -7.81
N SER A 38 16.19 2.46 -9.01
CA SER A 38 16.98 2.92 -10.16
C SER A 38 17.55 4.34 -10.00
N CYS A 39 16.98 5.14 -9.10
CA CYS A 39 17.44 6.51 -8.80
C CYS A 39 18.51 6.58 -7.70
N LEU A 40 18.95 5.47 -7.12
CA LEU A 40 19.83 5.45 -5.94
C LEU A 40 21.29 5.94 -6.15
N ASN A 41 21.72 6.13 -7.41
CA ASN A 41 22.98 6.78 -7.79
C ASN A 41 24.18 6.48 -6.85
N ASN A 42 24.69 5.24 -6.86
CA ASN A 42 25.88 4.80 -6.09
C ASN A 42 25.74 4.86 -4.54
N LYS A 43 24.57 5.09 -3.98
CA LYS A 43 24.35 4.96 -2.54
C LYS A 43 24.52 3.50 -2.12
N LYS A 44 25.20 3.27 -0.99
CA LYS A 44 25.23 1.96 -0.34
C LYS A 44 23.89 1.73 0.34
N ILE A 45 22.97 1.07 -0.33
CA ILE A 45 21.62 0.80 0.16
C ILE A 45 21.37 -0.70 0.17
N ASN A 46 20.70 -1.18 1.22
CA ASN A 46 20.21 -2.55 1.35
C ASN A 46 18.72 -2.59 1.01
N ALA A 47 18.34 -3.48 0.13
CA ALA A 47 16.95 -3.69 -0.24
C ALA A 47 16.33 -4.77 0.64
N PHE A 48 15.07 -4.57 1.05
CA PHE A 48 14.32 -5.46 1.92
C PHE A 48 12.96 -5.80 1.32
N THR A 49 12.56 -7.07 1.42
CA THR A 49 11.22 -7.52 1.03
C THR A 49 10.71 -8.62 1.95
N THR A 50 9.41 -8.67 2.15
CA THR A 50 8.74 -9.68 2.97
C THR A 50 7.75 -10.48 2.13
N ILE A 51 7.80 -11.79 2.22
CA ILE A 51 7.02 -12.74 1.44
C ILE A 51 6.33 -13.73 2.37
N ALA A 52 5.03 -13.95 2.17
CA ALA A 52 4.29 -14.99 2.87
C ALA A 52 4.64 -16.37 2.31
N LYS A 53 5.08 -17.30 3.17
CA LYS A 53 5.55 -18.64 2.79
C LYS A 53 4.46 -19.50 2.16
N ASP A 54 3.26 -19.42 2.75
CA ASP A 54 2.21 -20.40 2.51
C ASP A 54 1.20 -19.96 1.43
N PHE A 55 1.46 -18.83 0.75
CA PHE A 55 0.58 -18.25 -0.25
C PHE A 55 1.34 -17.88 -1.52
N ALA A 56 0.61 -17.82 -2.65
CA ALA A 56 1.18 -17.39 -3.91
C ALA A 56 1.69 -15.94 -3.83
N SER A 57 2.92 -15.71 -4.24
CA SER A 57 3.58 -14.41 -4.25
C SER A 57 4.33 -14.20 -5.57
N THR A 58 4.19 -13.01 -6.16
CA THR A 58 4.95 -12.61 -7.35
C THR A 58 6.13 -11.70 -7.01
N ASP A 59 6.13 -11.07 -5.85
CA ASP A 59 7.17 -10.10 -5.47
C ASP A 59 8.53 -10.76 -5.23
N LEU A 60 8.55 -12.06 -4.89
CA LEU A 60 9.79 -12.81 -4.72
C LEU A 60 10.68 -12.78 -5.96
N GLU A 61 10.10 -13.09 -7.13
CA GLU A 61 10.86 -13.15 -8.38
C GLU A 61 11.20 -11.75 -8.90
N TYR A 62 10.24 -10.83 -8.83
CA TYR A 62 10.46 -9.47 -9.31
C TYR A 62 11.42 -8.66 -8.43
N SER A 63 11.39 -8.82 -7.11
CA SER A 63 12.38 -8.16 -6.23
C SER A 63 13.81 -8.64 -6.53
N LYS A 64 14.00 -9.95 -6.74
CA LYS A 64 15.29 -10.52 -7.16
C LYS A 64 15.74 -9.99 -8.53
N LEU A 65 14.81 -9.91 -9.50
CA LEU A 65 15.10 -9.40 -10.83
C LEU A 65 15.61 -7.95 -10.78
N VAL A 66 14.90 -7.09 -10.06
CA VAL A 66 15.28 -5.68 -9.89
C VAL A 66 16.59 -5.55 -9.13
N ALA A 67 16.75 -6.23 -8.01
CA ALA A 67 17.97 -6.18 -7.21
C ALA A 67 19.20 -6.61 -8.03
N LYS A 68 19.06 -7.68 -8.85
CA LYS A 68 20.12 -8.14 -9.76
C LYS A 68 20.43 -7.11 -10.84
N GLN A 69 19.40 -6.51 -11.46
CA GLN A 69 19.59 -5.52 -12.54
C GLN A 69 20.31 -4.27 -12.06
N ILE A 70 20.02 -3.82 -10.83
CA ILE A 70 20.56 -2.57 -10.27
C ILE A 70 21.84 -2.84 -9.45
N GLY A 71 22.10 -4.10 -9.09
CA GLY A 71 23.25 -4.48 -8.26
C GLY A 71 23.06 -4.17 -6.78
N LEU A 72 21.82 -4.24 -6.26
CA LEU A 72 21.52 -4.01 -4.85
C LEU A 72 21.58 -5.30 -4.03
N PRO A 73 22.18 -5.29 -2.84
CA PRO A 73 22.01 -6.36 -1.88
C PRO A 73 20.55 -6.44 -1.45
N LEU A 74 19.95 -7.62 -1.57
CA LEU A 74 18.54 -7.87 -1.25
C LEU A 74 18.43 -8.89 -0.11
N GLU A 75 17.79 -8.49 0.97
CA GLU A 75 17.38 -9.38 2.04
C GLU A 75 15.88 -9.71 1.92
N ILE A 76 15.56 -11.01 1.96
CA ILE A 76 14.21 -11.53 1.79
C ILE A 76 13.78 -12.19 3.09
N GLN A 77 12.75 -11.69 3.73
CA GLN A 77 12.09 -12.33 4.85
C GLN A 77 10.95 -13.21 4.35
N ILE A 78 11.03 -14.51 4.60
CA ILE A 78 9.93 -15.45 4.33
C ILE A 78 9.24 -15.73 5.65
N VAL A 79 7.95 -15.41 5.73
CA VAL A 79 7.17 -15.45 6.98
C VAL A 79 6.09 -16.53 6.95
N SER A 80 5.93 -17.24 8.07
CA SER A 80 4.88 -18.25 8.26
C SER A 80 3.52 -17.60 8.57
N ILE A 81 2.46 -18.42 8.55
CA ILE A 81 1.12 -17.97 8.93
C ILE A 81 1.07 -17.46 10.39
N GLU A 82 1.79 -18.08 11.31
CA GLU A 82 1.84 -17.66 12.72
C GLU A 82 2.48 -16.27 12.86
N GLN A 83 3.53 -16.01 12.09
CA GLN A 83 4.17 -14.69 12.04
C GLN A 83 3.26 -13.65 11.43
N LEU A 84 2.50 -14.00 10.37
CA LEU A 84 1.49 -13.11 9.80
C LEU A 84 0.38 -12.79 10.81
N LEU A 85 -0.15 -13.79 11.54
CA LEU A 85 -1.17 -13.56 12.56
C LEU A 85 -0.66 -12.69 13.72
N SER A 86 0.58 -12.88 14.13
CA SER A 86 1.23 -11.99 15.11
C SER A 86 1.36 -10.57 14.58
N ALA A 87 1.72 -10.41 13.31
CA ALA A 87 1.81 -9.09 12.67
C ALA A 87 0.44 -8.42 12.54
N VAL A 88 -0.64 -9.19 12.28
CA VAL A 88 -2.03 -8.68 12.28
C VAL A 88 -2.36 -8.05 13.64
N ASP A 89 -2.09 -8.75 14.75
CA ASP A 89 -2.35 -8.24 16.11
C ASP A 89 -1.63 -6.91 16.36
N LYS A 90 -0.33 -6.86 16.04
CA LYS A 90 0.49 -5.64 16.20
C LYS A 90 0.00 -4.49 15.32
N THR A 91 -0.31 -4.78 14.06
CA THR A 91 -0.74 -3.78 13.09
C THR A 91 -2.10 -3.18 13.46
N ILE A 92 -3.06 -4.01 13.88
CA ILE A 92 -4.37 -3.53 14.37
C ILE A 92 -4.20 -2.63 15.59
N LYS A 93 -3.32 -3.02 16.53
CA LYS A 93 -3.01 -2.21 17.70
C LYS A 93 -2.40 -0.86 17.34
N ILE A 94 -1.54 -0.80 16.30
CA ILE A 94 -0.90 0.44 15.85
C ILE A 94 -1.89 1.33 15.10
N LEU A 95 -2.59 0.76 14.10
CA LEU A 95 -3.42 1.54 13.17
C LEU A 95 -4.83 1.84 13.71
N LYS A 96 -5.29 1.09 14.72
CA LYS A 96 -6.63 1.24 15.33
C LYS A 96 -7.77 1.06 14.32
N VAL A 97 -7.59 0.14 13.36
CA VAL A 97 -8.58 -0.22 12.33
C VAL A 97 -8.67 -1.74 12.21
N PHE A 98 -9.77 -2.23 11.63
CA PHE A 98 -9.96 -3.65 11.33
C PHE A 98 -10.36 -3.89 9.86
N ASN A 99 -10.04 -2.94 8.99
CA ASN A 99 -10.23 -3.03 7.54
C ASN A 99 -9.32 -4.12 6.94
N PRO A 100 -9.89 -5.20 6.35
CA PRO A 100 -9.09 -6.30 5.84
C PRO A 100 -8.05 -5.91 4.79
N ILE A 101 -8.40 -5.02 3.86
CA ILE A 101 -7.48 -4.59 2.80
C ILE A 101 -6.31 -3.80 3.37
N GLU A 102 -6.60 -2.84 4.26
CA GLU A 102 -5.58 -2.02 4.89
C GLU A 102 -4.65 -2.86 5.77
N ILE A 103 -5.19 -3.79 6.57
CA ILE A 103 -4.39 -4.66 7.42
C ILE A 103 -3.51 -5.59 6.59
N ARG A 104 -4.02 -6.25 5.52
CA ARG A 104 -3.19 -7.10 4.65
C ARG A 104 -2.01 -6.38 4.02
N ASN A 105 -2.19 -5.12 3.62
CA ASN A 105 -1.09 -4.31 3.10
C ASN A 105 -0.15 -3.87 4.24
N ALA A 106 -0.69 -3.44 5.35
CA ALA A 106 0.06 -2.89 6.47
C ALA A 106 0.96 -3.93 7.17
N ILE A 107 0.54 -5.20 7.26
CA ILE A 107 1.38 -6.27 7.86
C ILE A 107 2.67 -6.52 7.07
N VAL A 108 2.64 -6.36 5.74
CA VAL A 108 3.84 -6.47 4.90
C VAL A 108 4.83 -5.38 5.29
N MET A 109 4.36 -4.14 5.39
CA MET A 109 5.22 -3.02 5.78
C MET A 109 5.67 -3.12 7.23
N TYR A 110 4.79 -3.55 8.16
CA TYR A 110 5.16 -3.81 9.55
C TYR A 110 6.33 -4.80 9.64
N LEU A 111 6.24 -5.93 8.95
CA LEU A 111 7.28 -6.96 8.94
C LEU A 111 8.57 -6.48 8.29
N THR A 112 8.47 -5.79 7.14
CA THR A 112 9.63 -5.24 6.44
C THR A 112 10.35 -4.19 7.29
N ILE A 113 9.62 -3.25 7.91
CA ILE A 113 10.18 -2.21 8.76
C ILE A 113 10.78 -2.82 10.05
N SER A 114 10.14 -3.85 10.61
CA SER A 114 10.68 -4.57 11.76
C SER A 114 12.02 -5.23 11.43
N MET A 115 12.13 -5.89 10.27
CA MET A 115 13.38 -6.46 9.78
C MET A 115 14.48 -5.39 9.59
N VAL A 116 14.14 -4.25 9.00
CA VAL A 116 15.05 -3.10 8.84
C VAL A 116 15.59 -2.65 10.20
N LYS A 117 14.71 -2.53 11.22
CA LYS A 117 15.09 -2.19 12.60
C LYS A 117 16.02 -3.24 13.22
N GLU A 118 15.71 -4.53 13.03
CA GLU A 118 16.53 -5.65 13.53
C GLU A 118 17.92 -5.68 12.91
N ARG A 119 18.08 -5.18 11.68
CA ARG A 119 19.37 -5.02 11.00
C ARG A 119 20.12 -3.76 11.41
N GLY A 120 19.59 -2.96 12.34
CA GLY A 120 20.23 -1.78 12.87
C GLY A 120 20.03 -0.50 12.05
N PHE A 121 19.16 -0.52 11.03
CA PHE A 121 18.82 0.69 10.28
C PHE A 121 17.74 1.50 11.01
N SER A 122 17.86 2.82 10.90
CA SER A 122 16.93 3.77 11.54
C SER A 122 15.94 4.41 10.59
N SER A 123 16.05 4.14 9.29
CA SER A 123 15.16 4.69 8.26
C SER A 123 15.00 3.74 7.09
N ILE A 124 13.94 3.94 6.28
CA ILE A 124 13.64 3.15 5.08
C ILE A 124 12.98 4.01 3.99
N ILE A 125 13.41 3.84 2.74
CA ILE A 125 12.76 4.44 1.56
C ILE A 125 11.61 3.54 1.12
N THR A 126 10.43 4.13 0.83
CA THR A 126 9.24 3.40 0.35
C THR A 126 8.63 4.06 -0.89
N GLY A 127 7.88 3.26 -1.67
CA GLY A 127 7.18 3.70 -2.89
C GLY A 127 5.79 4.30 -2.67
N ASP A 128 5.44 4.66 -1.44
CA ASP A 128 4.15 5.26 -1.11
C ASP A 128 3.92 6.57 -1.88
N GLY A 129 2.67 6.82 -2.29
CA GLY A 129 2.26 8.03 -3.03
C GLY A 129 2.22 7.89 -4.55
N ALA A 130 2.93 6.93 -5.13
CA ALA A 130 2.99 6.76 -6.58
C ALA A 130 1.62 6.38 -7.19
N ASP A 131 0.85 5.52 -6.53
CA ASP A 131 -0.48 5.11 -7.00
C ASP A 131 -1.48 6.27 -7.01
N GLU A 132 -1.46 7.09 -5.99
CA GLU A 132 -2.34 8.24 -5.82
C GLU A 132 -2.00 9.38 -6.79
N LEU A 133 -0.71 9.65 -6.98
CA LEU A 133 -0.26 10.77 -7.81
C LEU A 133 -0.36 10.46 -9.31
N PHE A 134 -0.12 9.21 -9.70
CA PHE A 134 0.00 8.81 -11.10
C PHE A 134 -1.06 7.81 -11.58
N ALA A 135 -2.19 7.71 -10.88
CA ALA A 135 -3.32 6.87 -11.25
C ALA A 135 -2.96 5.37 -11.36
N GLY A 136 -2.34 4.80 -10.31
CA GLY A 136 -1.88 3.42 -10.33
C GLY A 136 -2.96 2.37 -10.12
N TYR A 137 -4.12 2.72 -9.56
CA TYR A 137 -5.18 1.76 -9.25
C TYR A 137 -5.95 1.31 -10.49
N ASN A 138 -6.32 0.03 -10.53
CA ASN A 138 -6.98 -0.56 -11.70
C ASN A 138 -8.33 0.07 -12.06
N PHE A 139 -9.06 0.62 -11.08
CA PHE A 139 -10.34 1.26 -11.33
C PHE A 139 -10.20 2.54 -12.17
N PHE A 140 -9.08 3.25 -12.09
CA PHE A 140 -8.82 4.43 -12.91
C PHE A 140 -8.80 4.14 -14.42
N LYS A 141 -8.43 2.91 -14.82
CA LYS A 141 -8.40 2.52 -16.24
C LYS A 141 -9.78 2.52 -16.90
N LYS A 142 -10.86 2.51 -16.11
CA LYS A 142 -12.25 2.50 -16.59
C LYS A 142 -12.84 3.90 -16.73
N MET A 143 -12.16 4.92 -16.23
CA MET A 143 -12.61 6.30 -16.21
C MET A 143 -12.29 7.03 -17.51
N THR A 144 -13.12 8.01 -17.86
CA THR A 144 -12.78 9.02 -18.86
C THR A 144 -11.72 9.97 -18.30
N PRO A 145 -10.97 10.72 -19.12
CA PRO A 145 -9.97 11.69 -18.61
C PRO A 145 -10.55 12.72 -17.64
N VAL A 146 -11.78 13.16 -17.86
CA VAL A 146 -12.46 14.15 -16.98
C VAL A 146 -12.82 13.53 -15.62
N GLU A 147 -13.38 12.32 -15.61
CA GLU A 147 -13.68 11.59 -14.38
C GLU A 147 -12.40 11.27 -13.61
N LEU A 148 -11.35 10.84 -14.31
CA LEU A 148 -10.06 10.57 -13.72
C LEU A 148 -9.45 11.78 -13.04
N GLN A 149 -9.45 12.94 -13.71
CA GLN A 149 -8.92 14.17 -13.13
C GLN A 149 -9.67 14.53 -11.84
N LYS A 150 -11.01 14.50 -11.87
CA LYS A 150 -11.86 14.80 -10.71
C LYS A 150 -11.59 13.83 -9.54
N ASP A 151 -11.44 12.53 -9.83
CA ASP A 151 -11.23 11.54 -8.78
C ASP A 151 -9.80 11.61 -8.20
N LEU A 152 -8.80 11.91 -9.02
CA LEU A 152 -7.44 12.20 -8.55
C LEU A 152 -7.41 13.40 -7.60
N GLU A 153 -8.07 14.50 -7.93
CA GLU A 153 -8.16 15.69 -7.05
C GLU A 153 -8.83 15.37 -5.71
N ARG A 154 -9.83 14.48 -5.72
CA ARG A 154 -10.46 13.95 -4.50
C ARG A 154 -9.47 13.11 -3.69
N ILE A 155 -8.77 12.17 -4.34
CA ILE A 155 -7.80 11.28 -3.67
C ILE A 155 -6.65 12.07 -3.07
N TRP A 156 -6.12 13.08 -3.74
CA TRP A 156 -5.04 13.92 -3.20
C TRP A 156 -5.41 14.64 -1.90
N LYS A 157 -6.70 14.90 -1.66
CA LYS A 157 -7.17 15.50 -0.40
C LYS A 157 -7.27 14.52 0.75
N VAL A 158 -7.41 13.22 0.45
CA VAL A 158 -7.66 12.17 1.44
C VAL A 158 -6.56 11.12 1.51
N MET A 159 -5.43 11.32 0.82
CA MET A 159 -4.27 10.43 0.86
C MET A 159 -3.86 10.13 2.31
N HIS A 160 -3.55 8.88 2.57
CA HIS A 160 -3.09 8.42 3.87
C HIS A 160 -2.15 7.24 3.70
N PHE A 161 -1.08 7.27 4.46
CA PHE A 161 -0.02 6.28 4.35
C PHE A 161 0.21 5.61 5.71
N PRO A 162 -0.38 4.43 5.95
CA PRO A 162 -0.19 3.67 7.20
C PRO A 162 1.27 3.35 7.49
N THR A 163 2.09 3.24 6.44
CA THR A 163 3.53 2.94 6.52
C THR A 163 4.27 3.90 7.45
N LYS A 164 3.94 5.21 7.40
CA LYS A 164 4.56 6.22 8.27
C LYS A 164 4.20 5.98 9.74
N ILE A 165 2.93 5.71 10.03
CA ILE A 165 2.46 5.43 11.40
C ILE A 165 3.13 4.18 11.96
N ILE A 166 3.30 3.15 11.12
CA ILE A 166 4.00 1.91 11.48
C ILE A 166 5.47 2.20 11.77
N GLY A 167 6.15 2.94 10.89
CA GLY A 167 7.54 3.33 11.07
C GLY A 167 7.76 4.08 12.38
N GLU A 168 6.96 5.09 12.67
CA GLU A 168 6.99 5.85 13.91
C GLU A 168 6.81 4.95 15.14
N SER A 169 5.88 3.98 15.08
CA SER A 169 5.62 3.05 16.19
C SER A 169 6.78 2.09 16.48
N ILE A 170 7.58 1.77 15.46
CA ILE A 170 8.76 0.88 15.54
C ILE A 170 10.04 1.69 15.82
N GLY A 171 10.01 3.00 15.61
CA GLY A 171 11.18 3.88 15.70
C GLY A 171 12.09 3.76 14.49
N VAL A 172 11.50 3.68 13.30
CA VAL A 172 12.16 3.75 11.98
C VAL A 172 11.54 4.88 11.19
N ASP A 173 12.35 5.80 10.70
CA ASP A 173 11.87 6.88 9.84
C ASP A 173 11.52 6.36 8.44
N VAL A 174 10.40 6.81 7.89
CA VAL A 174 9.92 6.38 6.56
C VAL A 174 10.03 7.53 5.59
N GLU A 175 10.94 7.41 4.65
CA GLU A 175 11.19 8.39 3.59
C GLU A 175 10.42 8.00 2.33
N MET A 176 9.60 8.92 1.82
CA MET A 176 8.64 8.72 0.72
C MET A 176 8.94 9.67 -0.44
N PRO A 177 9.90 9.38 -1.33
CA PRO A 177 10.33 10.30 -2.38
C PRO A 177 9.22 10.76 -3.33
N PHE A 178 8.21 9.92 -3.60
CA PHE A 178 7.05 10.34 -4.40
C PHE A 178 6.24 11.45 -3.73
N LEU A 179 6.32 11.59 -2.41
CA LEU A 179 5.64 12.64 -1.64
C LEU A 179 6.52 13.86 -1.36
N ASN A 180 7.69 13.96 -1.98
CA ASN A 180 8.46 15.21 -2.00
C ASN A 180 7.63 16.32 -2.67
N ASP A 181 7.60 17.50 -2.10
CA ASP A 181 6.73 18.61 -2.54
C ASP A 181 6.87 18.90 -4.04
N SER A 182 8.10 18.96 -4.54
CA SER A 182 8.36 19.23 -5.96
C SER A 182 7.83 18.09 -6.87
N VAL A 183 7.91 16.84 -6.42
CA VAL A 183 7.34 15.68 -7.14
C VAL A 183 5.82 15.75 -7.13
N VAL A 184 5.21 16.06 -5.98
CA VAL A 184 3.76 16.17 -5.82
C VAL A 184 3.19 17.28 -6.70
N GLU A 185 3.79 18.49 -6.66
CA GLU A 185 3.36 19.61 -7.48
C GLU A 185 3.46 19.30 -8.98
N TYR A 186 4.58 18.74 -9.39
CA TYR A 186 4.77 18.35 -10.78
C TYR A 186 3.83 17.22 -11.21
N ALA A 187 3.64 16.19 -10.39
CA ALA A 187 2.70 15.12 -10.66
C ALA A 187 1.26 15.65 -10.84
N LYS A 188 0.83 16.62 -10.01
CA LYS A 188 -0.49 17.24 -10.12
C LYS A 188 -0.65 18.03 -11.43
N SER A 189 0.40 18.63 -11.96
CA SER A 189 0.39 19.39 -13.21
C SER A 189 0.31 18.52 -14.47
N ILE A 190 0.64 17.24 -14.38
CA ILE A 190 0.61 16.30 -15.52
C ILE A 190 -0.84 15.96 -15.88
N PRO A 191 -1.24 16.09 -17.16
CA PRO A 191 -2.57 15.73 -17.63
C PRO A 191 -2.98 14.28 -17.29
N ALA A 192 -4.26 14.08 -16.98
CA ALA A 192 -4.78 12.78 -16.57
C ALA A 192 -4.62 11.68 -17.64
N ASP A 193 -4.74 12.05 -18.92
CA ASP A 193 -4.57 11.15 -20.09
C ASP A 193 -3.14 10.62 -20.25
N LEU A 194 -2.15 11.29 -19.68
CA LEU A 194 -0.78 10.78 -19.59
C LEU A 194 -0.56 9.88 -18.36
N LYS A 195 -1.43 9.92 -17.37
CA LYS A 195 -1.37 9.03 -16.19
C LYS A 195 -2.01 7.68 -16.48
N VAL A 196 -3.15 7.68 -17.20
CA VAL A 196 -3.79 6.47 -17.72
C VAL A 196 -3.83 6.59 -19.22
N HIS A 197 -3.06 5.76 -19.91
CA HIS A 197 -2.94 5.82 -21.36
C HIS A 197 -2.96 4.43 -21.98
N GLU A 198 -3.39 4.36 -23.24
CA GLU A 198 -3.39 3.12 -24.01
C GLU A 198 -2.05 2.95 -24.74
N GLU A 199 -1.41 1.82 -24.49
CA GLU A 199 -0.17 1.42 -25.17
C GLU A 199 -0.36 0.01 -25.74
N LYS A 200 -0.18 -0.14 -27.06
CA LYS A 200 -0.32 -1.44 -27.76
C LYS A 200 -1.66 -2.17 -27.47
N GLY A 201 -2.77 -1.43 -27.48
CA GLY A 201 -4.12 -1.97 -27.27
C GLY A 201 -4.46 -2.29 -25.80
N ARG A 202 -3.64 -1.85 -24.84
CA ARG A 202 -3.88 -2.04 -23.41
C ARG A 202 -3.79 -0.72 -22.66
N LYS A 203 -4.71 -0.48 -21.71
CA LYS A 203 -4.64 0.69 -20.83
C LYS A 203 -3.73 0.42 -19.63
N PHE A 204 -2.78 1.30 -19.39
CA PHE A 204 -1.87 1.27 -18.26
C PHE A 204 -2.09 2.48 -17.36
N GLY A 205 -2.18 2.24 -16.06
CA GLY A 205 -1.99 3.28 -15.05
C GLY A 205 -0.50 3.59 -14.90
N LYS A 206 -0.17 4.76 -14.34
CA LYS A 206 1.21 5.26 -14.21
C LYS A 206 1.95 5.32 -15.55
N TRP A 207 1.22 5.50 -16.64
CA TRP A 207 1.82 5.38 -17.99
C TRP A 207 3.01 6.32 -18.17
N ILE A 208 2.88 7.58 -17.73
CA ILE A 208 3.98 8.55 -17.82
C ILE A 208 5.21 8.15 -17.00
N LEU A 209 5.03 7.53 -15.82
CA LEU A 209 6.15 6.98 -15.05
C LEU A 209 6.83 5.84 -15.81
N ARG A 210 6.05 4.94 -16.40
CA ARG A 210 6.60 3.84 -17.23
C ARG A 210 7.43 4.38 -18.38
N LYS A 211 6.90 5.37 -19.11
CA LYS A 211 7.62 6.02 -20.22
C LYS A 211 8.90 6.73 -19.77
N SER A 212 8.87 7.34 -18.58
CA SER A 212 10.04 8.05 -18.04
C SER A 212 11.21 7.14 -17.65
N PHE A 213 10.94 5.85 -17.40
CA PHE A 213 11.94 4.88 -16.97
C PHE A 213 12.16 3.74 -17.98
N GLU A 214 11.60 3.83 -19.19
CA GLU A 214 11.94 2.95 -20.30
C GLU A 214 13.44 3.06 -20.63
N GLY A 215 14.09 1.90 -20.79
CA GLY A 215 15.52 1.81 -21.05
C GLY A 215 16.41 1.87 -19.81
N MET A 216 15.91 2.34 -18.66
CA MET A 216 16.63 2.28 -17.37
C MET A 216 16.30 0.99 -16.62
N LEU A 217 15.05 0.59 -16.66
CA LEU A 217 14.56 -0.69 -16.14
C LEU A 217 14.18 -1.59 -17.31
N SER A 218 14.26 -2.91 -17.10
CA SER A 218 13.84 -3.86 -18.15
C SER A 218 12.36 -3.71 -18.48
N ALA A 219 11.98 -4.02 -19.72
CA ALA A 219 10.60 -3.95 -20.16
C ALA A 219 9.67 -4.83 -19.30
N GLU A 220 10.18 -5.94 -18.78
CA GLU A 220 9.46 -6.84 -17.88
C GLU A 220 9.05 -6.15 -16.59
N ILE A 221 9.89 -5.26 -16.04
CA ILE A 221 9.60 -4.47 -14.84
C ILE A 221 8.70 -3.28 -15.20
N VAL A 222 9.10 -2.50 -16.22
CA VAL A 222 8.39 -1.27 -16.60
C VAL A 222 6.94 -1.55 -16.99
N TRP A 223 6.70 -2.62 -17.75
CA TRP A 223 5.37 -2.96 -18.26
C TRP A 223 4.67 -4.08 -17.47
N ARG A 224 5.23 -4.46 -16.30
CA ARG A 224 4.55 -5.36 -15.36
C ARG A 224 3.13 -4.85 -15.05
N GLU A 225 2.16 -5.74 -15.03
CA GLU A 225 0.83 -5.41 -14.56
C GLU A 225 0.86 -5.02 -13.07
N LYS A 226 -0.02 -4.07 -12.72
CA LYS A 226 -0.17 -3.67 -11.32
C LYS A 226 -0.69 -4.85 -10.51
N SER A 227 0.10 -5.29 -9.55
CA SER A 227 -0.30 -6.15 -8.46
C SER A 227 -0.46 -5.31 -7.20
N ALA A 228 -1.53 -5.51 -6.42
CA ALA A 228 -1.62 -4.88 -5.11
C ALA A 228 -0.56 -5.48 -4.18
N MET A 229 -0.11 -4.72 -3.18
CA MET A 229 0.92 -5.18 -2.23
C MET A 229 0.56 -6.52 -1.59
N GLN A 230 -0.70 -6.70 -1.19
CA GLN A 230 -1.21 -7.95 -0.61
C GLN A 230 -1.14 -9.15 -1.57
N ASP A 231 -1.33 -8.92 -2.88
CA ASP A 231 -1.25 -9.98 -3.89
C ASP A 231 0.20 -10.31 -4.21
N GLY A 232 1.04 -9.28 -4.35
CA GLY A 232 2.46 -9.43 -4.61
C GLY A 232 3.21 -10.16 -3.50
N SER A 233 2.95 -9.81 -2.25
CA SER A 233 3.57 -10.42 -1.07
C SER A 233 2.95 -11.77 -0.67
N GLY A 234 1.75 -12.09 -1.16
CA GLY A 234 0.97 -13.28 -0.81
C GLY A 234 0.02 -13.11 0.37
N THR A 235 -0.02 -11.97 1.05
CA THR A 235 -0.89 -11.77 2.24
C THR A 235 -2.39 -11.77 1.90
N ALA A 236 -2.78 -11.63 0.63
CA ALA A 236 -4.16 -11.84 0.17
C ALA A 236 -4.69 -13.24 0.50
N GLY A 237 -3.82 -14.25 0.64
CA GLY A 237 -4.17 -15.60 1.06
C GLY A 237 -4.81 -15.71 2.44
N LEU A 238 -4.65 -14.70 3.31
CA LEU A 238 -5.33 -14.62 4.61
C LEU A 238 -6.86 -14.67 4.48
N THR A 239 -7.43 -14.12 3.40
CA THR A 239 -8.87 -14.20 3.15
C THR A 239 -9.35 -15.65 3.05
N SER A 240 -8.65 -16.49 2.26
CA SER A 240 -8.95 -17.91 2.12
C SER A 240 -8.66 -18.68 3.41
N PHE A 241 -7.58 -18.34 4.10
CA PHE A 241 -7.25 -18.92 5.40
C PHE A 241 -8.37 -18.75 6.41
N PHE A 242 -8.86 -17.54 6.64
CA PHE A 242 -9.99 -17.29 7.56
C PHE A 242 -11.29 -17.90 7.04
N GLY A 243 -11.51 -17.88 5.70
CA GLY A 243 -12.64 -18.55 5.06
C GLY A 243 -12.77 -20.02 5.44
N SER A 244 -11.65 -20.73 5.49
CA SER A 244 -11.57 -22.16 5.80
C SER A 244 -11.53 -22.47 7.31
N ASN A 245 -10.94 -21.59 8.12
CA ASN A 245 -10.69 -21.86 9.55
C ASN A 245 -11.80 -21.34 10.49
N ILE A 246 -12.71 -20.50 10.01
CA ILE A 246 -13.89 -20.04 10.78
C ILE A 246 -15.13 -20.69 10.17
N SER A 247 -15.89 -21.46 10.96
CA SER A 247 -17.12 -22.08 10.46
C SER A 247 -18.22 -21.05 10.19
N ASP A 248 -19.16 -21.36 9.27
CA ASP A 248 -20.28 -20.47 8.96
C ASP A 248 -21.22 -20.28 10.15
N VAL A 249 -21.35 -21.28 11.01
CA VAL A 249 -22.15 -21.19 12.23
C VAL A 249 -21.54 -20.15 13.19
N VAL A 250 -20.25 -20.31 13.52
CA VAL A 250 -19.53 -19.35 14.39
C VAL A 250 -19.57 -17.95 13.81
N PHE A 251 -19.41 -17.83 12.50
CA PHE A 251 -19.46 -16.51 11.85
C PHE A 251 -20.84 -15.86 12.00
N LYS A 252 -21.92 -16.59 11.72
CA LYS A 252 -23.31 -16.07 11.81
C LYS A 252 -23.67 -15.68 13.24
N ASP A 253 -23.34 -16.52 14.22
CA ASP A 253 -23.63 -16.26 15.63
C ASP A 253 -22.91 -14.99 16.12
N LYS A 254 -21.63 -14.86 15.81
CA LYS A 254 -20.84 -13.67 16.19
C LYS A 254 -21.26 -12.41 15.43
N LEU A 255 -21.65 -12.54 14.16
CA LEU A 255 -22.18 -11.43 13.38
C LEU A 255 -23.45 -10.85 14.04
N SER A 256 -24.39 -11.72 14.42
CA SER A 256 -25.62 -11.32 15.12
C SER A 256 -25.29 -10.65 16.46
N LEU A 257 -24.41 -11.27 17.24
CA LEU A 257 -23.98 -10.74 18.55
C LEU A 257 -23.41 -9.32 18.42
N TYR A 258 -22.42 -9.10 17.53
CA TYR A 258 -21.78 -7.78 17.38
C TYR A 258 -22.71 -6.74 16.75
N LEU A 259 -23.65 -7.14 15.90
CA LEU A 259 -24.66 -6.24 15.38
C LEU A 259 -25.61 -5.76 16.49
N GLU A 260 -26.05 -6.66 17.36
CA GLU A 260 -26.98 -6.37 18.45
C GLU A 260 -26.32 -5.54 19.59
N THR A 261 -25.14 -5.98 20.05
CA THR A 261 -24.49 -5.40 21.22
C THR A 261 -23.60 -4.21 20.91
N GLU A 262 -22.93 -4.20 19.75
CA GLU A 262 -21.90 -3.23 19.43
C GLU A 262 -22.22 -2.38 18.18
N LYS A 263 -23.37 -2.67 17.52
CA LYS A 263 -23.83 -1.95 16.32
C LYS A 263 -22.80 -1.99 15.17
N VAL A 264 -22.07 -3.10 15.06
CA VAL A 264 -21.07 -3.32 14.00
C VAL A 264 -21.49 -4.49 13.14
N ARG A 265 -21.57 -4.24 11.82
CA ARG A 265 -21.81 -5.27 10.82
C ARG A 265 -20.50 -5.68 10.18
N LEU A 266 -20.20 -6.98 10.18
CA LEU A 266 -18.96 -7.54 9.66
C LEU A 266 -19.28 -8.34 8.38
N GLY A 267 -18.65 -7.95 7.27
CA GLY A 267 -18.97 -8.53 5.95
C GLY A 267 -18.26 -9.86 5.64
N THR A 268 -17.16 -10.18 6.34
CA THR A 268 -16.34 -11.36 6.07
C THR A 268 -15.80 -12.01 7.35
N LYS A 269 -15.42 -13.29 7.27
CA LYS A 269 -14.77 -14.02 8.37
C LYS A 269 -13.43 -13.40 8.77
N GLU A 270 -12.71 -12.86 7.80
CA GLU A 270 -11.48 -12.10 8.03
C GLU A 270 -11.76 -10.81 8.81
N ALA A 271 -12.76 -10.03 8.42
CA ALA A 271 -13.18 -8.84 9.15
C ALA A 271 -13.64 -9.16 10.58
N LEU A 272 -14.30 -10.29 10.79
CA LEU A 272 -14.65 -10.79 12.13
C LEU A 272 -13.40 -11.02 12.97
N TYR A 273 -12.43 -11.76 12.45
CA TYR A 273 -11.19 -12.04 13.17
C TYR A 273 -10.43 -10.75 13.53
N TYR A 274 -10.32 -9.82 12.59
CA TYR A 274 -9.67 -8.53 12.81
C TYR A 274 -10.43 -7.66 13.80
N TYR A 275 -11.77 -7.68 13.75
CA TYR A 275 -12.59 -6.98 14.72
C TYR A 275 -12.41 -7.53 16.15
N GLU A 276 -12.35 -8.84 16.33
CA GLU A 276 -12.08 -9.45 17.63
C GLU A 276 -10.71 -9.08 18.19
N ILE A 277 -9.69 -8.93 17.34
CA ILE A 277 -8.39 -8.39 17.74
C ILE A 277 -8.51 -6.91 18.12
N TYR A 278 -9.18 -6.11 17.29
CA TYR A 278 -9.42 -4.69 17.56
C TYR A 278 -10.07 -4.49 18.93
N ARG A 279 -11.07 -5.31 19.28
CA ARG A 279 -11.78 -5.26 20.57
C ARG A 279 -10.95 -5.67 21.78
N LYS A 280 -9.78 -6.30 21.60
CA LYS A 280 -8.84 -6.49 22.72
C LYS A 280 -8.21 -5.19 23.20
N TYR A 281 -8.14 -4.17 22.35
CA TYR A 281 -7.43 -2.92 22.60
C TYR A 281 -8.31 -1.69 22.65
N TYR A 282 -9.45 -1.71 21.96
CA TYR A 282 -10.27 -0.52 21.71
C TYR A 282 -11.76 -0.84 21.91
N ASP A 283 -12.52 0.17 22.33
CA ASP A 283 -13.97 0.09 22.38
C ASP A 283 -14.58 0.02 20.97
N SER A 284 -15.83 -0.47 20.88
CA SER A 284 -16.56 -0.46 19.62
C SER A 284 -16.60 0.94 19.02
N PRO A 285 -16.41 1.08 17.69
CA PRO A 285 -16.52 2.38 17.03
C PRO A 285 -17.85 3.09 17.28
N ALA A 286 -18.93 2.34 17.55
CA ALA A 286 -20.24 2.89 17.86
C ALA A 286 -20.26 3.73 19.14
N PHE A 287 -19.37 3.46 20.09
CA PHE A 287 -19.31 4.13 21.38
C PHE A 287 -18.37 5.34 21.39
N LEU A 288 -17.69 5.62 20.30
CA LEU A 288 -16.88 6.83 20.18
C LEU A 288 -17.79 8.06 20.11
N GLY A 289 -17.84 8.82 21.20
CA GLY A 289 -18.77 9.93 21.43
C GLY A 289 -18.47 11.21 20.64
N VAL A 290 -18.54 11.19 19.29
CA VAL A 290 -18.26 12.36 18.45
C VAL A 290 -19.41 12.61 17.47
N SER A 291 -19.84 13.88 17.34
CA SER A 291 -20.82 14.35 16.37
C SER A 291 -20.16 14.51 14.99
N LYS A 292 -19.89 13.40 14.27
CA LYS A 292 -19.34 13.37 12.91
C LYS A 292 -20.11 12.35 12.07
N PRO A 293 -20.08 12.42 10.73
CA PRO A 293 -20.64 11.39 9.88
C PRO A 293 -20.09 10.00 10.26
N ARG A 294 -20.96 8.99 10.25
CA ARG A 294 -20.64 7.63 10.69
C ARG A 294 -20.87 6.61 9.58
N CYS A 295 -20.02 5.60 9.57
CA CYS A 295 -20.15 4.47 8.67
C CYS A 295 -21.45 3.69 8.96
N PRO A 296 -22.28 3.40 7.95
CA PRO A 296 -23.51 2.62 8.12
C PRO A 296 -23.23 1.16 8.58
N GLU A 297 -22.03 0.65 8.33
CA GLU A 297 -21.67 -0.73 8.65
C GLU A 297 -21.05 -0.88 10.05
N CYS A 298 -20.10 -0.01 10.41
CA CYS A 298 -19.38 -0.17 11.69
C CYS A 298 -19.52 0.98 12.67
N ASN A 299 -20.27 2.01 12.33
CA ASN A 299 -20.39 3.25 13.11
C ASN A 299 -19.06 4.00 13.36
N GLY A 300 -17.98 3.62 12.68
CA GLY A 300 -16.72 4.36 12.69
C GLY A 300 -16.88 5.76 12.08
N ILE A 301 -16.03 6.67 12.51
CA ILE A 301 -16.04 8.06 12.01
C ILE A 301 -15.59 8.07 10.55
N ILE A 302 -16.33 8.80 9.71
CA ILE A 302 -16.02 8.99 8.30
C ILE A 302 -15.55 10.42 8.08
N GLN A 303 -14.56 10.62 7.21
CA GLN A 303 -14.18 11.96 6.74
C GLN A 303 -15.26 12.51 5.82
N ILE A 304 -15.48 13.80 5.86
CA ILE A 304 -16.39 14.50 4.94
C ILE A 304 -15.91 14.23 3.50
N ASP A 305 -16.85 13.96 2.60
CA ASP A 305 -16.61 13.60 1.19
C ASP A 305 -15.92 12.25 0.97
N SER A 306 -15.76 11.41 2.00
CA SER A 306 -15.29 10.05 1.83
C SER A 306 -16.43 9.11 1.47
N HIS A 307 -16.23 8.31 0.43
CA HIS A 307 -17.12 7.20 0.06
C HIS A 307 -16.60 5.85 0.61
N PHE A 308 -15.58 5.91 1.48
CA PHE A 308 -14.88 4.73 2.00
C PHE A 308 -14.67 4.85 3.50
N CYS A 309 -14.98 3.79 4.23
CA CYS A 309 -14.71 3.68 5.65
C CYS A 309 -13.34 3.05 5.93
N ARG A 310 -12.39 3.82 6.43
CA ARG A 310 -11.07 3.26 6.81
C ARG A 310 -11.16 2.26 7.95
N MET A 311 -12.07 2.44 8.89
CA MET A 311 -12.21 1.58 10.06
C MET A 311 -12.48 0.13 9.68
N CYS A 312 -13.46 -0.12 8.79
CA CYS A 312 -13.91 -1.47 8.43
C CYS A 312 -13.70 -1.84 6.95
N GLY A 313 -13.35 -0.88 6.08
CA GLY A 313 -13.15 -1.13 4.66
C GLY A 313 -14.41 -1.06 3.79
N SER A 314 -15.57 -0.66 4.34
CA SER A 314 -16.81 -0.57 3.55
C SER A 314 -16.71 0.48 2.45
N PHE A 315 -17.16 0.12 1.25
CA PHE A 315 -17.25 0.95 0.06
C PHE A 315 -18.37 0.44 -0.87
N PRO A 316 -19.20 1.28 -1.50
CA PRO A 316 -19.41 2.69 -1.16
C PRO A 316 -20.17 2.87 0.15
N ILE A 317 -20.01 4.03 0.79
CA ILE A 317 -20.74 4.44 2.01
C ILE A 317 -21.36 5.80 1.83
#